data_1e05e1dacb621d573fc406bb1089f069
#
_entry.id   1e05e1dacb621d573fc406bb1089f069
#
_cell.length_a   1.000
_cell.length_b   1.000
_cell.length_c   1.000
_cell.angle_alpha   90.00
_cell.angle_beta   90.00
_cell.angle_gamma   90.00
#
_symmetry.space_group_name_H-M   'P 1'
#
loop_
_entity.id
_entity.type
_entity.pdbx_description
1 polymer ?
#
loop_
_entity_poly.entity_id
_entity_poly.type
_entity_poly.pdbx_seq_one_letter_code
_entity_poly.pdbx_strand_id
1 'polypeptide(L)'
;LPAWAERIGPTTLVIIDEAGMADTLSLDQVVEFVLDRGGSVRLIGDDQQLAAIGAGGVLRDIQATHGAVQLNELVRFADPAEGAASLALRDGLPEALGFYLDNHRVHVGDLGTCADQVFGSWLVARQTGADALMVAPTRSLVAELNARAQDHLHDGIRPTRTVALADGSNAAIGDVIITRLNDRRLRTTGTDWVRNGDRWNITGIATNGDLRAIHQTNRQTVILPAGYVAESVELGYACTIHGAQGVTADVLHGIATGAETRQQLYTMLTRGRYANHVHLEVVGDGDAHSLIRPEAIIPPTATDLLERILARDEDNTSATTTARTLADPANRLADAVARYSDALGYAAEQTTGADLVQRLEQAADELVAGLPDAPAWPTLRAHLLLIAASGTDPVRALTEAVQARELGSAADPAAVLDWRLEPATGRNTRPQPLPWLPGLPTSLAHHHD
;
A
#
# COMPACT_ATOMS: atom_id res chain seq x y z
N LEU A 1 6.23 35.73 10.55
CA LEU A 1 7.22 34.66 10.42
C LEU A 1 7.98 34.51 11.75
N PRO A 2 8.38 33.30 12.17
CA PRO A 2 9.22 33.11 13.34
C PRO A 2 10.60 33.74 13.12
N ALA A 3 11.19 34.35 14.18
CA ALA A 3 12.45 35.09 14.08
C ALA A 3 13.66 34.34 13.49
N TRP A 4 13.62 33.00 13.48
CA TRP A 4 14.66 32.18 12.82
C TRP A 4 14.54 32.20 11.29
N ALA A 5 13.31 32.32 10.76
CA ALA A 5 13.07 32.37 9.32
C ALA A 5 13.58 33.66 8.68
N GLU A 6 13.61 34.78 9.43
CA GLU A 6 14.16 36.04 8.96
C GLU A 6 15.69 36.00 8.75
N ARG A 7 16.38 35.02 9.36
CA ARG A 7 17.83 34.83 9.24
C ARG A 7 18.26 33.96 8.07
N ILE A 8 17.30 33.41 7.30
CA ILE A 8 17.62 32.62 6.12
C ILE A 8 18.21 33.52 5.04
N GLY A 9 19.33 33.11 4.48
CA GLY A 9 20.06 33.86 3.44
C GLY A 9 21.06 32.97 2.71
N PRO A 10 21.95 33.53 1.88
CA PRO A 10 22.83 32.80 0.96
C PRO A 10 23.80 31.81 1.64
N THR A 11 24.06 31.96 2.92
CA THR A 11 24.93 31.04 3.71
C THR A 11 24.13 30.01 4.50
N THR A 12 22.81 29.94 4.32
CA THR A 12 21.93 29.06 5.06
C THR A 12 21.65 27.77 4.27
N LEU A 13 21.88 26.65 4.92
CA LEU A 13 21.38 25.35 4.47
C LEU A 13 20.20 24.93 5.35
N VAL A 14 19.04 24.75 4.73
CA VAL A 14 17.85 24.18 5.38
C VAL A 14 17.79 22.69 5.07
N ILE A 15 17.68 21.88 6.11
CA ILE A 15 17.50 20.44 6.02
C ILE A 15 16.06 20.12 6.38
N ILE A 16 15.32 19.48 5.49
CA ILE A 16 13.97 18.98 5.70
C ILE A 16 14.06 17.48 5.88
N ASP A 17 13.86 17.03 7.11
CA ASP A 17 13.89 15.62 7.48
C ASP A 17 12.49 15.01 7.29
N GLU A 18 12.42 13.69 7.02
CA GLU A 18 11.20 12.95 6.69
C GLU A 18 10.41 13.59 5.52
N ALA A 19 11.13 14.11 4.52
CA ALA A 19 10.55 14.86 3.41
C ALA A 19 9.57 14.03 2.56
N GLY A 20 9.63 12.69 2.60
CA GLY A 20 8.68 11.80 1.95
C GLY A 20 7.26 11.91 2.52
N MET A 21 7.12 12.36 3.78
CA MET A 21 5.82 12.57 4.44
C MET A 21 5.23 13.96 4.23
N ALA A 22 6.00 14.90 3.72
CA ALA A 22 5.51 16.25 3.46
C ALA A 22 4.63 16.26 2.21
N ASP A 23 3.47 16.90 2.29
CA ASP A 23 2.67 17.15 1.10
C ASP A 23 3.37 18.14 0.15
N THR A 24 3.09 18.01 -1.14
CA THR A 24 3.75 18.79 -2.19
C THR A 24 3.62 20.29 -1.99
N LEU A 25 2.44 20.78 -1.56
CA LEU A 25 2.19 22.21 -1.41
C LEU A 25 2.97 22.80 -0.23
N SER A 26 2.97 22.10 0.91
CA SER A 26 3.76 22.53 2.09
C SER A 26 5.26 22.51 1.81
N LEU A 27 5.73 21.48 1.08
CA LEU A 27 7.13 21.35 0.70
C LEU A 27 7.55 22.46 -0.26
N ASP A 28 6.72 22.76 -1.27
CA ASP A 28 6.94 23.81 -2.26
C ASP A 28 7.08 25.20 -1.59
N GLN A 29 6.14 25.55 -0.71
CA GLN A 29 6.19 26.81 0.03
C GLN A 29 7.48 26.99 0.84
N VAL A 30 7.96 25.93 1.48
CA VAL A 30 9.20 26.00 2.28
C VAL A 30 10.42 26.10 1.37
N VAL A 31 10.46 25.31 0.28
CA VAL A 31 11.56 25.33 -0.68
C VAL A 31 11.65 26.69 -1.36
N GLU A 32 10.54 27.20 -1.91
CA GLU A 32 10.47 28.52 -2.52
C GLU A 32 10.94 29.63 -1.57
N PHE A 33 10.41 29.63 -0.33
CA PHE A 33 10.81 30.61 0.69
C PHE A 33 12.31 30.65 0.98
N VAL A 34 12.98 29.49 0.99
CA VAL A 34 14.42 29.38 1.23
C VAL A 34 15.22 29.83 0.00
N LEU A 35 14.82 29.38 -1.18
CA LEU A 35 15.52 29.69 -2.43
C LEU A 35 15.42 31.18 -2.78
N ASP A 36 14.28 31.81 -2.58
CA ASP A 36 14.07 33.26 -2.80
C ASP A 36 15.02 34.13 -1.95
N ARG A 37 15.49 33.58 -0.82
CA ARG A 37 16.48 34.25 0.05
C ARG A 37 17.90 33.84 -0.26
N GLY A 38 18.12 33.11 -1.34
CA GLY A 38 19.43 32.62 -1.76
C GLY A 38 19.97 31.45 -0.93
N GLY A 39 19.18 30.88 -0.02
CA GLY A 39 19.53 29.71 0.77
C GLY A 39 19.53 28.43 -0.06
N SER A 40 19.97 27.35 0.55
CA SER A 40 19.97 26.00 -0.06
C SER A 40 19.10 25.06 0.74
N VAL A 41 18.49 24.06 0.06
CA VAL A 41 17.65 23.03 0.70
C VAL A 41 18.26 21.66 0.48
N ARG A 42 18.15 20.79 1.48
CA ARG A 42 18.37 19.34 1.37
C ARG A 42 17.15 18.61 1.90
N LEU A 43 16.60 17.74 1.08
CA LEU A 43 15.52 16.83 1.45
C LEU A 43 16.14 15.52 1.92
N ILE A 44 15.76 15.06 3.10
CA ILE A 44 16.18 13.77 3.67
C ILE A 44 14.90 12.99 3.97
N GLY A 45 14.90 11.71 3.66
CA GLY A 45 13.76 10.84 3.92
C GLY A 45 13.89 9.51 3.22
N ASP A 46 12.99 8.59 3.54
CA ASP A 46 12.85 7.30 2.89
C ASP A 46 11.61 7.36 1.99
N ASP A 47 11.82 7.28 0.68
CA ASP A 47 10.76 7.33 -0.33
C ASP A 47 9.90 6.05 -0.38
N GLN A 48 10.35 4.98 0.31
CA GLN A 48 9.66 3.70 0.42
C GLN A 48 8.92 3.53 1.77
N GLN A 49 9.02 4.51 2.69
CA GLN A 49 8.17 4.57 3.88
C GLN A 49 6.80 5.19 3.54
N LEU A 50 5.98 5.40 4.59
CA LEU A 50 4.65 5.99 4.45
C LEU A 50 4.72 7.34 3.71
N ALA A 51 3.87 7.47 2.72
CA ALA A 51 3.74 8.69 1.95
C ALA A 51 2.95 9.77 2.71
N ALA A 52 2.94 11.00 2.16
CA ALA A 52 2.11 12.08 2.66
C ALA A 52 0.62 11.70 2.60
N ILE A 53 -0.18 12.14 3.59
CA ILE A 53 -1.64 11.94 3.60
C ILE A 53 -2.32 12.75 2.47
N GLY A 54 -1.66 13.78 1.95
CA GLY A 54 -2.10 14.59 0.80
C GLY A 54 -1.37 14.25 -0.50
N ALA A 55 -1.41 15.16 -1.48
CA ALA A 55 -0.64 15.02 -2.71
C ALA A 55 0.86 14.97 -2.40
N GLY A 56 1.51 13.84 -2.67
CA GLY A 56 2.90 13.56 -2.31
C GLY A 56 3.72 13.00 -3.46
N GLY A 57 4.76 12.23 -3.15
CA GLY A 57 5.61 11.56 -4.14
C GLY A 57 6.76 12.40 -4.71
N VAL A 58 6.93 13.64 -4.25
CA VAL A 58 7.98 14.56 -4.76
C VAL A 58 9.38 13.99 -4.52
N LEU A 59 9.65 13.43 -3.33
CA LEU A 59 10.96 12.85 -3.02
C LEU A 59 11.29 11.69 -3.96
N ARG A 60 10.33 10.79 -4.18
CA ARG A 60 10.46 9.67 -5.13
C ARG A 60 10.67 10.15 -6.57
N ASP A 61 9.93 11.19 -7.00
CA ASP A 61 10.06 11.77 -8.33
C ASP A 61 11.43 12.42 -8.55
N ILE A 62 11.93 13.17 -7.57
CA ILE A 62 13.29 13.75 -7.62
C ILE A 62 14.34 12.65 -7.70
N GLN A 63 14.23 11.61 -6.88
CA GLN A 63 15.16 10.48 -6.91
C GLN A 63 15.15 9.77 -8.27
N ALA A 64 13.98 9.51 -8.83
CA ALA A 64 13.84 8.83 -10.13
C ALA A 64 14.37 9.65 -11.31
N THR A 65 14.29 10.99 -11.25
CA THR A 65 14.64 11.87 -12.36
C THR A 65 16.05 12.46 -12.27
N HIS A 66 16.50 12.75 -11.05
CA HIS A 66 17.76 13.46 -10.80
C HIS A 66 18.74 12.63 -9.97
N GLY A 67 18.31 11.49 -9.45
CA GLY A 67 19.07 10.67 -8.53
C GLY A 67 19.10 11.25 -7.10
N ALA A 68 19.59 10.45 -6.16
CA ALA A 68 19.77 10.83 -4.78
C ALA A 68 21.01 10.15 -4.19
N VAL A 69 21.59 10.74 -3.15
CA VAL A 69 22.59 10.05 -2.34
C VAL A 69 21.87 9.09 -1.41
N GLN A 70 22.15 7.81 -1.53
CA GLN A 70 21.54 6.76 -0.72
C GLN A 70 22.41 6.39 0.47
N LEU A 71 21.80 6.27 1.64
CA LEU A 71 22.43 5.73 2.85
C LEU A 71 22.10 4.23 2.91
N ASN A 72 23.11 3.39 2.67
CA ASN A 72 22.92 1.94 2.53
C ASN A 72 23.21 1.16 3.82
N GLU A 73 23.71 1.82 4.88
CA GLU A 73 24.04 1.17 6.14
C GLU A 73 22.83 1.17 7.08
N LEU A 74 22.39 -0.03 7.48
CA LEU A 74 21.31 -0.21 8.45
C LEU A 74 21.89 -0.23 9.86
N VAL A 75 21.56 0.79 10.64
CA VAL A 75 22.09 0.95 12.01
C VAL A 75 21.11 0.50 13.10
N ARG A 76 19.81 0.36 12.76
CA ARG A 76 18.75 0.15 13.76
C ARG A 76 18.72 -1.26 14.32
N PHE A 77 18.87 -2.28 13.47
CA PHE A 77 18.67 -3.67 13.85
C PHE A 77 19.87 -4.26 14.59
N ALA A 78 19.61 -4.94 15.69
CA ALA A 78 20.62 -5.72 16.40
C ALA A 78 20.96 -7.00 15.63
N ASP A 79 19.97 -7.59 14.93
CA ASP A 79 20.15 -8.74 14.04
C ASP A 79 20.32 -8.27 12.58
N PRO A 80 21.50 -8.47 11.97
CA PRO A 80 21.74 -8.13 10.56
C PRO A 80 20.80 -8.87 9.59
N ALA A 81 20.34 -10.08 9.94
CA ALA A 81 19.42 -10.85 9.09
C ALA A 81 18.04 -10.22 9.05
N GLU A 82 17.53 -9.70 10.18
CA GLU A 82 16.29 -8.91 10.21
C GLU A 82 16.44 -7.61 9.41
N GLY A 83 17.62 -6.98 9.52
CA GLY A 83 17.95 -5.81 8.70
C GLY A 83 17.86 -6.10 7.19
N ALA A 84 18.46 -7.19 6.73
CA ALA A 84 18.39 -7.60 5.32
C ALA A 84 16.96 -7.93 4.89
N ALA A 85 16.18 -8.65 5.73
CA ALA A 85 14.79 -8.95 5.48
C ALA A 85 13.94 -7.67 5.38
N SER A 86 14.23 -6.65 6.20
CA SER A 86 13.52 -5.37 6.16
C SER A 86 13.74 -4.62 4.84
N LEU A 87 14.94 -4.69 4.26
CA LEU A 87 15.19 -4.12 2.93
C LEU A 87 14.42 -4.87 1.84
N ALA A 88 14.37 -6.19 1.91
CA ALA A 88 13.58 -6.99 0.98
C ALA A 88 12.06 -6.69 1.12
N LEU A 89 11.55 -6.47 2.35
CA LEU A 89 10.17 -5.98 2.57
C LEU A 89 9.93 -4.62 1.89
N ARG A 90 10.88 -3.68 2.07
CA ARG A 90 10.83 -2.37 1.44
C ARG A 90 10.69 -2.46 -0.07
N ASP A 91 11.46 -3.35 -0.67
CA ASP A 91 11.52 -3.54 -2.12
C ASP A 91 10.38 -4.45 -2.64
N GLY A 92 9.49 -4.94 -1.75
CA GLY A 92 8.33 -5.77 -2.10
C GLY A 92 8.70 -7.21 -2.49
N LEU A 93 9.85 -7.69 -2.05
CA LEU A 93 10.34 -9.01 -2.40
C LEU A 93 9.78 -10.08 -1.45
N PRO A 94 9.07 -11.12 -1.93
CA PRO A 94 8.45 -12.16 -1.10
C PRO A 94 9.45 -12.93 -0.23
N GLU A 95 10.72 -13.01 -0.63
CA GLU A 95 11.80 -13.67 0.12
C GLU A 95 11.98 -13.09 1.55
N ALA A 96 11.59 -11.83 1.74
CA ALA A 96 11.58 -11.18 3.04
C ALA A 96 10.75 -11.96 4.07
N LEU A 97 9.63 -12.55 3.65
CA LEU A 97 8.70 -13.25 4.54
C LEU A 97 9.32 -14.48 5.18
N GLY A 98 10.28 -15.14 4.51
CA GLY A 98 10.99 -16.30 5.04
C GLY A 98 11.62 -16.03 6.39
N PHE A 99 12.32 -14.88 6.55
CA PHE A 99 12.92 -14.52 7.83
C PHE A 99 11.88 -14.42 8.96
N TYR A 100 10.76 -13.74 8.73
CA TYR A 100 9.74 -13.52 9.76
C TYR A 100 8.99 -14.80 10.11
N LEU A 101 8.74 -15.68 9.14
CA LEU A 101 8.11 -16.99 9.36
C LEU A 101 9.04 -17.93 10.12
N ASP A 102 10.29 -18.08 9.69
CA ASP A 102 11.26 -19.01 10.27
C ASP A 102 11.67 -18.62 11.70
N ASN A 103 11.67 -17.32 12.01
CA ASN A 103 11.99 -16.80 13.34
C ASN A 103 10.76 -16.59 14.23
N HIS A 104 9.60 -17.16 13.88
CA HIS A 104 8.36 -17.06 14.66
C HIS A 104 7.93 -15.62 14.94
N ARG A 105 8.10 -14.74 13.94
CA ARG A 105 7.72 -13.32 14.01
C ARG A 105 6.29 -13.08 13.51
N VAL A 106 5.67 -14.09 12.88
CA VAL A 106 4.30 -14.04 12.36
C VAL A 106 3.40 -14.85 13.26
N HIS A 107 2.38 -14.21 13.82
CA HIS A 107 1.34 -14.83 14.64
C HIS A 107 0.01 -14.67 13.92
N VAL A 108 -0.90 -15.62 14.10
CA VAL A 108 -2.20 -15.60 13.40
C VAL A 108 -3.34 -15.77 14.39
N GLY A 109 -4.49 -15.19 14.08
CA GLY A 109 -5.72 -15.29 14.86
C GLY A 109 -6.83 -14.46 14.22
N ASP A 110 -8.01 -14.47 14.84
CA ASP A 110 -9.00 -13.40 14.59
C ASP A 110 -8.54 -12.09 15.25
N LEU A 111 -9.21 -10.98 14.97
CA LEU A 111 -8.82 -9.65 15.46
C LEU A 111 -8.73 -9.60 16.99
N GLY A 112 -9.69 -10.23 17.70
CA GLY A 112 -9.70 -10.30 19.16
C GLY A 112 -8.50 -11.09 19.69
N THR A 113 -8.24 -12.28 19.12
CA THR A 113 -7.08 -13.12 19.44
C THR A 113 -5.77 -12.37 19.15
N CYS A 114 -5.66 -11.66 18.03
CA CYS A 114 -4.49 -10.84 17.71
C CYS A 114 -4.26 -9.74 18.75
N ALA A 115 -5.33 -9.04 19.17
CA ALA A 115 -5.24 -8.02 20.23
C ALA A 115 -4.78 -8.62 21.57
N ASP A 116 -5.29 -9.80 21.94
CA ASP A 116 -4.88 -10.51 23.14
C ASP A 116 -3.41 -10.96 23.09
N GLN A 117 -2.97 -11.50 21.96
CA GLN A 117 -1.59 -11.91 21.73
C GLN A 117 -0.63 -10.72 21.78
N VAL A 118 -0.98 -9.59 21.13
CA VAL A 118 -0.17 -8.36 21.13
C VAL A 118 -0.03 -7.83 22.53
N PHE A 119 -1.12 -7.74 23.29
CA PHE A 119 -1.10 -7.26 24.66
C PHE A 119 -0.28 -8.20 25.58
N GLY A 120 -0.50 -9.52 25.48
CA GLY A 120 0.23 -10.51 26.26
C GLY A 120 1.74 -10.51 25.96
N SER A 121 2.12 -10.43 24.69
CA SER A 121 3.52 -10.38 24.26
C SER A 121 4.21 -9.08 24.70
N TRP A 122 3.50 -7.94 24.56
CA TRP A 122 3.96 -6.66 25.08
C TRP A 122 4.21 -6.70 26.59
N LEU A 123 3.31 -7.33 27.35
CA LEU A 123 3.45 -7.47 28.80
C LEU A 123 4.69 -8.31 29.17
N VAL A 124 4.91 -9.44 28.50
CA VAL A 124 6.09 -10.28 28.70
C VAL A 124 7.38 -9.50 28.40
N ALA A 125 7.43 -8.77 27.26
CA ALA A 125 8.59 -7.97 26.92
C ALA A 125 8.89 -6.89 27.98
N ARG A 126 7.89 -6.23 28.51
CA ARG A 126 8.06 -5.24 29.60
C ARG A 126 8.52 -5.86 30.91
N GLN A 127 8.05 -7.06 31.25
CA GLN A 127 8.50 -7.77 32.45
C GLN A 127 9.99 -8.12 32.39
N THR A 128 10.55 -8.34 31.20
CA THR A 128 12.00 -8.52 31.00
C THR A 128 12.79 -7.21 30.98
N GLY A 129 12.12 -6.08 31.12
CA GLY A 129 12.74 -4.74 31.11
C GLY A 129 12.92 -4.12 29.73
N ALA A 130 12.41 -4.77 28.66
CA ALA A 130 12.48 -4.24 27.31
C ALA A 130 11.50 -3.09 27.09
N ASP A 131 11.90 -2.13 26.31
CA ASP A 131 11.03 -1.07 25.78
C ASP A 131 10.17 -1.63 24.65
N ALA A 132 8.91 -1.99 24.95
CA ALA A 132 8.00 -2.59 24.01
C ALA A 132 6.93 -1.61 23.53
N LEU A 133 6.58 -1.69 22.23
CA LEU A 133 5.57 -0.88 21.59
C LEU A 133 4.51 -1.76 20.93
N MET A 134 3.25 -1.45 21.13
CA MET A 134 2.13 -2.03 20.37
C MET A 134 1.76 -1.11 19.20
N VAL A 135 1.47 -1.70 18.04
CA VAL A 135 1.02 -0.94 16.85
C VAL A 135 -0.24 -1.58 16.30
N ALA A 136 -1.22 -0.75 15.96
CA ALA A 136 -2.50 -1.22 15.43
C ALA A 136 -2.97 -0.37 14.24
N PRO A 137 -3.79 -0.93 13.31
CA PRO A 137 -4.20 -0.24 12.10
C PRO A 137 -5.21 0.88 12.35
N THR A 138 -6.00 0.80 13.43
CA THR A 138 -7.08 1.76 13.71
C THR A 138 -6.91 2.46 15.05
N ARG A 139 -7.41 3.70 15.14
CA ARG A 139 -7.42 4.47 16.39
C ARG A 139 -8.25 3.81 17.50
N SER A 140 -9.33 3.14 17.16
CA SER A 140 -10.18 2.42 18.13
C SER A 140 -9.41 1.28 18.79
N LEU A 141 -8.69 0.49 18.01
CA LEU A 141 -7.87 -0.61 18.54
C LEU A 141 -6.67 -0.09 19.35
N VAL A 142 -6.07 1.02 18.93
CA VAL A 142 -5.03 1.71 19.71
C VAL A 142 -5.57 2.16 21.06
N ALA A 143 -6.76 2.76 21.11
CA ALA A 143 -7.39 3.20 22.36
C ALA A 143 -7.68 2.01 23.27
N GLU A 144 -8.17 0.89 22.73
CA GLU A 144 -8.40 -0.35 23.48
C GLU A 144 -7.10 -0.90 24.09
N LEU A 145 -6.03 -1.05 23.27
CA LEU A 145 -4.74 -1.54 23.75
C LEU A 145 -4.12 -0.62 24.80
N ASN A 146 -4.23 0.70 24.62
CA ASN A 146 -3.79 1.69 25.60
C ASN A 146 -4.56 1.57 26.93
N ALA A 147 -5.88 1.42 26.87
CA ALA A 147 -6.72 1.25 28.06
C ALA A 147 -6.37 -0.04 28.79
N ARG A 148 -6.22 -1.17 28.09
CA ARG A 148 -5.81 -2.47 28.68
C ARG A 148 -4.44 -2.37 29.36
N ALA A 149 -3.49 -1.68 28.73
CA ALA A 149 -2.15 -1.50 29.30
C ALA A 149 -2.19 -0.61 30.57
N GLN A 150 -2.99 0.44 30.55
CA GLN A 150 -3.18 1.35 31.69
C GLN A 150 -3.87 0.63 32.86
N ASP A 151 -4.97 -0.09 32.60
CA ASP A 151 -5.69 -0.86 33.62
C ASP A 151 -4.78 -1.90 34.29
N HIS A 152 -3.95 -2.59 33.50
CA HIS A 152 -2.99 -3.56 34.05
C HIS A 152 -1.93 -2.89 34.95
N LEU A 153 -1.40 -1.73 34.53
CA LEU A 153 -0.37 -1.00 35.29
C LEU A 153 -0.89 -0.41 36.59
N HIS A 154 -2.18 -0.13 36.68
CA HIS A 154 -2.84 0.41 37.85
C HIS A 154 -3.62 -0.65 38.66
N ASP A 155 -3.40 -1.95 38.37
CA ASP A 155 -4.11 -3.08 39.05
C ASP A 155 -5.65 -2.95 39.02
N GLY A 156 -6.20 -2.31 37.95
CA GLY A 156 -7.62 -2.00 37.83
C GLY A 156 -8.12 -0.92 38.76
N ILE A 157 -7.24 -0.26 39.54
CA ILE A 157 -7.60 0.84 40.46
C ILE A 157 -7.50 2.16 39.71
N ARG A 158 -8.60 2.90 39.63
CA ARG A 158 -8.58 4.23 39.00
C ARG A 158 -7.74 5.21 39.84
N PRO A 159 -6.68 5.80 39.25
CA PRO A 159 -5.88 6.79 39.94
C PRO A 159 -6.72 8.00 40.36
N THR A 160 -6.47 8.52 41.55
CA THR A 160 -7.22 9.68 42.09
C THR A 160 -6.87 10.99 41.39
N ARG A 161 -5.71 11.08 40.74
CA ARG A 161 -5.23 12.25 40.03
C ARG A 161 -4.83 11.89 38.62
N THR A 162 -5.57 12.44 37.66
CA THR A 162 -5.34 12.25 36.24
C THR A 162 -5.27 13.59 35.52
N VAL A 163 -4.74 13.60 34.32
CA VAL A 163 -4.73 14.72 33.36
C VAL A 163 -5.30 14.26 32.04
N ALA A 164 -6.15 15.09 31.41
CA ALA A 164 -6.70 14.81 30.09
C ALA A 164 -5.62 15.00 29.01
N LEU A 165 -5.57 14.06 28.06
CA LEU A 165 -4.66 14.06 26.93
C LEU A 165 -5.36 14.50 25.64
N ALA A 166 -4.58 14.72 24.58
CA ALA A 166 -5.04 15.23 23.29
C ALA A 166 -6.05 14.30 22.58
N ASP A 167 -5.97 12.99 22.80
CA ASP A 167 -6.87 11.98 22.24
C ASP A 167 -8.15 11.75 23.04
N GLY A 168 -8.34 12.53 24.13
CA GLY A 168 -9.47 12.41 25.06
C GLY A 168 -9.27 11.34 26.13
N SER A 169 -8.17 10.60 26.13
CA SER A 169 -7.79 9.68 27.22
C SER A 169 -7.30 10.47 28.45
N ASN A 170 -7.09 9.76 29.56
CA ASN A 170 -6.55 10.35 30.77
C ASN A 170 -5.27 9.60 31.17
N ALA A 171 -4.28 10.35 31.62
CA ALA A 171 -3.04 9.77 32.12
C ALA A 171 -2.83 10.07 33.61
N ALA A 172 -2.16 9.17 34.32
CA ALA A 172 -1.80 9.22 35.71
C ALA A 172 -0.28 9.10 35.92
N ILE A 173 0.16 9.28 37.16
CA ILE A 173 1.56 9.00 37.54
C ILE A 173 1.84 7.52 37.30
N GLY A 174 2.97 7.22 36.64
CA GLY A 174 3.38 5.87 36.24
C GLY A 174 3.04 5.51 34.79
N ASP A 175 2.09 6.24 34.17
CA ASP A 175 1.75 6.00 32.77
C ASP A 175 2.87 6.38 31.81
N VAL A 176 2.89 5.68 30.67
CA VAL A 176 3.71 6.02 29.52
C VAL A 176 2.89 6.91 28.58
N ILE A 177 3.47 8.03 28.22
CA ILE A 177 2.92 8.99 27.24
C ILE A 177 3.86 9.15 26.05
N ILE A 178 3.30 9.60 24.92
CA ILE A 178 4.02 9.94 23.71
C ILE A 178 3.74 11.39 23.32
N THR A 179 4.76 12.14 22.96
CA THR A 179 4.63 13.51 22.47
C THR A 179 4.46 13.52 20.94
N ARG A 180 3.55 14.35 20.43
CA ARG A 180 3.16 14.41 19.00
C ARG A 180 3.59 15.69 18.29
N LEU A 181 4.25 16.60 19.00
CA LEU A 181 4.71 17.87 18.43
C LEU A 181 6.13 18.18 18.87
N ASN A 182 6.98 18.58 17.92
CA ASN A 182 8.31 19.09 18.20
C ASN A 182 8.23 20.47 18.89
N ASP A 183 8.77 20.61 20.09
CA ASP A 183 8.86 21.94 20.74
C ASP A 183 10.27 22.20 21.29
N ARG A 184 11.04 23.03 20.58
CA ARG A 184 12.39 23.43 20.97
C ARG A 184 12.46 24.28 22.25
N ARG A 185 11.34 24.77 22.72
CA ARG A 185 11.24 25.52 24.00
C ARG A 185 11.21 24.56 25.19
N LEU A 186 10.70 23.34 24.98
CA LEU A 186 10.66 22.31 26.02
C LEU A 186 12.00 21.55 26.02
N ARG A 187 12.98 22.15 26.68
CA ARG A 187 14.34 21.61 26.73
C ARG A 187 14.46 20.48 27.74
N THR A 188 15.12 19.42 27.36
CA THR A 188 15.51 18.30 28.23
C THR A 188 16.96 18.46 28.73
N THR A 189 17.82 19.07 27.90
CA THR A 189 19.20 19.44 28.17
C THR A 189 19.52 20.81 27.55
N GLY A 190 20.78 21.25 27.64
CA GLY A 190 21.26 22.45 26.94
C GLY A 190 21.11 22.41 25.43
N THR A 191 21.16 21.21 24.84
CA THR A 191 21.18 20.98 23.38
C THR A 191 20.00 20.16 22.85
N ASP A 192 19.21 19.53 23.72
CA ASP A 192 18.11 18.64 23.35
C ASP A 192 16.76 19.17 23.83
N TRP A 193 15.66 18.75 23.15
CA TRP A 193 14.30 19.21 23.38
C TRP A 193 13.30 18.08 23.10
N VAL A 194 12.02 18.30 23.40
CA VAL A 194 10.91 17.38 23.16
C VAL A 194 10.63 17.24 21.66
N ARG A 195 10.60 16.00 21.19
CA ARG A 195 10.34 15.65 19.79
C ARG A 195 9.03 14.89 19.62
N ASN A 196 8.51 14.91 18.41
CA ASN A 196 7.46 14.00 18.00
C ASN A 196 7.97 12.55 18.07
N GLY A 197 7.17 11.68 18.72
CA GLY A 197 7.52 10.26 18.89
C GLY A 197 8.34 9.95 20.14
N ASP A 198 8.77 10.95 20.92
CA ASP A 198 9.43 10.70 22.21
C ASP A 198 8.45 10.09 23.20
N ARG A 199 8.89 9.04 23.91
CA ARG A 199 8.10 8.35 24.93
C ARG A 199 8.63 8.65 26.34
N TRP A 200 7.71 8.92 27.26
CA TRP A 200 8.00 9.41 28.59
C TRP A 200 7.20 8.67 29.65
N ASN A 201 7.81 8.41 30.81
CA ASN A 201 7.10 7.95 32.01
C ASN A 201 6.71 9.16 32.87
N ILE A 202 5.45 9.27 33.22
CA ILE A 202 4.95 10.33 34.12
C ILE A 202 5.42 10.07 35.55
N THR A 203 6.15 11.03 36.12
CA THR A 203 6.63 10.95 37.50
C THR A 203 5.93 11.93 38.44
N GLY A 204 5.15 12.84 37.92
CA GLY A 204 4.39 13.78 38.71
C GLY A 204 3.40 14.61 37.88
N ILE A 205 2.31 14.99 38.52
CA ILE A 205 1.28 15.87 37.97
C ILE A 205 1.18 17.09 38.90
N ALA A 206 1.42 18.28 38.36
CA ALA A 206 1.30 19.53 39.12
C ALA A 206 -0.17 19.95 39.24
N THR A 207 -0.48 20.87 40.19
CA THR A 207 -1.87 21.34 40.41
C THR A 207 -2.46 22.09 39.24
N ASN A 208 -1.62 22.70 38.39
CA ASN A 208 -1.99 23.42 37.18
C ASN A 208 -2.10 22.50 35.96
N GLY A 209 -1.90 21.17 36.12
CA GLY A 209 -1.95 20.20 35.01
C GLY A 209 -0.62 19.96 34.28
N ASP A 210 0.47 20.64 34.66
CA ASP A 210 1.80 20.36 34.10
C ASP A 210 2.24 18.94 34.47
N LEU A 211 2.86 18.21 33.51
CA LEU A 211 3.40 16.89 33.74
C LEU A 211 4.92 16.94 33.92
N ARG A 212 5.42 16.32 34.98
CA ARG A 212 6.83 15.95 35.08
C ARG A 212 7.00 14.53 34.52
N ALA A 213 7.91 14.38 33.57
CA ALA A 213 8.12 13.10 32.89
C ALA A 213 9.61 12.81 32.69
N ILE A 214 9.94 11.51 32.58
CA ILE A 214 11.29 10.99 32.33
C ILE A 214 11.24 10.23 31.00
N HIS A 215 12.15 10.58 30.10
CA HIS A 215 12.29 9.90 28.81
C HIS A 215 12.65 8.42 28.98
N GLN A 216 11.99 7.52 28.27
CA GLN A 216 12.18 6.08 28.46
C GLN A 216 13.61 5.61 28.17
N THR A 217 14.21 6.10 27.09
CA THR A 217 15.52 5.63 26.61
C THR A 217 16.70 6.37 27.26
N ASN A 218 16.72 7.72 27.17
CA ASN A 218 17.88 8.50 27.63
C ASN A 218 17.78 9.02 29.07
N ARG A 219 16.67 8.75 29.75
CA ARG A 219 16.39 9.11 31.15
C ARG A 219 16.40 10.63 31.45
N GLN A 220 16.36 11.44 30.42
CA GLN A 220 16.25 12.89 30.58
C GLN A 220 14.87 13.27 31.15
N THR A 221 14.82 14.35 31.92
CA THR A 221 13.59 14.83 32.55
C THR A 221 13.07 16.07 31.83
N VAL A 222 11.74 16.19 31.78
CA VAL A 222 11.06 17.35 31.20
C VAL A 222 9.85 17.73 32.05
N ILE A 223 9.46 19.02 32.00
CA ILE A 223 8.16 19.49 32.43
C ILE A 223 7.36 19.85 31.18
N LEU A 224 6.28 19.12 30.93
CA LEU A 224 5.35 19.40 29.85
C LEU A 224 4.23 20.29 30.35
N PRO A 225 4.06 21.52 29.82
CA PRO A 225 2.99 22.43 30.21
C PRO A 225 1.60 21.85 29.92
N ALA A 226 0.61 22.16 30.74
CA ALA A 226 -0.75 21.65 30.61
C ALA A 226 -1.38 21.92 29.23
N GLY A 227 -1.13 23.07 28.62
CA GLY A 227 -1.58 23.36 27.25
C GLY A 227 -0.96 22.45 26.22
N TYR A 228 0.36 22.17 26.31
CA TYR A 228 1.03 21.20 25.41
C TYR A 228 0.49 19.78 25.62
N VAL A 229 0.23 19.39 26.88
CA VAL A 229 -0.32 18.08 27.21
C VAL A 229 -1.68 17.87 26.57
N ALA A 230 -2.59 18.84 26.70
CA ALA A 230 -3.94 18.76 26.16
C ALA A 230 -4.00 18.75 24.61
N GLU A 231 -2.99 19.30 23.94
CA GLU A 231 -2.99 19.42 22.47
C GLU A 231 -2.10 18.40 21.76
N SER A 232 -1.05 17.88 22.42
CA SER A 232 0.04 17.19 21.73
C SER A 232 0.59 15.98 22.49
N VAL A 233 -0.11 15.45 23.48
CA VAL A 233 0.31 14.26 24.23
C VAL A 233 -0.79 13.19 24.19
N GLU A 234 -0.41 11.96 23.95
CA GLU A 234 -1.27 10.77 23.96
C GLU A 234 -0.68 9.69 24.86
N LEU A 235 -1.46 8.63 25.18
CA LEU A 235 -0.91 7.43 25.81
C LEU A 235 0.11 6.76 24.88
N GLY A 236 1.20 6.24 25.41
CA GLY A 236 2.38 5.79 24.67
C GLY A 236 2.61 4.28 24.68
N TYR A 237 1.63 3.46 25.05
CA TYR A 237 1.73 2.00 25.04
C TYR A 237 1.45 1.41 23.65
N ALA A 238 0.47 1.98 22.97
CA ALA A 238 0.10 1.65 21.60
C ALA A 238 -0.04 2.92 20.74
N CYS A 239 0.22 2.79 19.45
CA CYS A 239 -0.02 3.85 18.46
C CYS A 239 -0.44 3.26 17.11
N THR A 240 -0.91 4.13 16.21
CA THR A 240 -1.19 3.72 14.82
C THR A 240 0.12 3.50 14.05
N ILE A 241 0.05 2.80 12.91
CA ILE A 241 1.22 2.59 12.03
C ILE A 241 1.85 3.95 11.65
N HIS A 242 1.03 4.93 11.26
CA HIS A 242 1.50 6.29 10.97
C HIS A 242 2.10 6.96 12.21
N GLY A 243 1.46 6.78 13.36
CA GLY A 243 1.95 7.31 14.63
C GLY A 243 3.23 6.65 15.15
N ALA A 244 3.59 5.49 14.63
CA ALA A 244 4.84 4.78 14.93
C ALA A 244 6.04 5.30 14.14
N GLN A 245 5.83 6.12 13.11
CA GLN A 245 6.92 6.68 12.32
C GLN A 245 7.80 7.57 13.19
N GLY A 246 9.12 7.46 13.04
CA GLY A 246 10.08 8.14 13.91
C GLY A 246 10.28 7.47 15.28
N VAL A 247 9.34 6.65 15.76
CA VAL A 247 9.47 5.93 17.04
C VAL A 247 10.46 4.77 16.92
N THR A 248 11.21 4.53 17.98
CA THR A 248 12.07 3.36 18.10
C THR A 248 11.80 2.67 19.44
N ALA A 249 11.68 1.36 19.44
CA ALA A 249 11.50 0.51 20.61
C ALA A 249 12.52 -0.63 20.61
N ASP A 250 12.61 -1.38 21.69
CA ASP A 250 13.40 -2.62 21.73
C ASP A 250 12.65 -3.73 21.00
N VAL A 251 11.35 -3.87 21.26
CA VAL A 251 10.48 -4.89 20.65
C VAL A 251 9.20 -4.24 20.16
N LEU A 252 8.77 -4.63 18.95
CA LEU A 252 7.49 -4.22 18.41
C LEU A 252 6.54 -5.42 18.29
N HIS A 253 5.28 -5.20 18.63
CA HIS A 253 4.15 -6.09 18.36
C HIS A 253 3.09 -5.32 17.58
N GLY A 254 2.92 -5.64 16.27
CA GLY A 254 1.97 -4.97 15.39
C GLY A 254 0.82 -5.87 14.98
N ILE A 255 -0.39 -5.31 14.86
CA ILE A 255 -1.56 -5.98 14.29
C ILE A 255 -1.68 -5.58 12.83
N ALA A 256 -1.87 -6.58 11.97
CA ALA A 256 -2.19 -6.40 10.56
C ALA A 256 -3.47 -7.16 10.21
N THR A 257 -4.32 -6.58 9.36
CA THR A 257 -5.63 -7.11 8.96
C THR A 257 -5.64 -7.66 7.53
N GLY A 258 -4.50 -7.56 6.82
CA GLY A 258 -4.42 -7.89 5.40
C GLY A 258 -4.83 -6.74 4.47
N ALA A 259 -5.31 -5.61 5.02
CA ALA A 259 -5.68 -4.41 4.27
C ALA A 259 -4.51 -3.41 4.13
N GLU A 260 -3.45 -3.60 4.88
CA GLU A 260 -2.28 -2.73 4.89
C GLU A 260 -1.56 -2.71 3.55
N THR A 261 -0.78 -1.64 3.34
CA THR A 261 0.13 -1.51 2.20
C THR A 261 1.53 -2.01 2.57
N ARG A 262 2.37 -2.24 1.56
CA ARG A 262 3.79 -2.59 1.76
C ARG A 262 4.49 -1.59 2.66
N GLN A 263 4.27 -0.29 2.43
CA GLN A 263 4.87 0.80 3.20
C GLN A 263 4.43 0.77 4.67
N GLN A 264 3.16 0.43 4.92
CA GLN A 264 2.64 0.27 6.27
C GLN A 264 3.28 -0.91 6.98
N LEU A 265 3.38 -2.07 6.33
CA LEU A 265 4.02 -3.26 6.88
C LEU A 265 5.52 -3.00 7.14
N TYR A 266 6.23 -2.40 6.18
CA TYR A 266 7.63 -2.01 6.31
C TYR A 266 7.83 -1.03 7.47
N THR A 267 7.02 0.02 7.57
CA THR A 267 7.08 0.97 8.68
C THR A 267 6.88 0.27 10.01
N MET A 268 5.89 -0.61 10.11
CA MET A 268 5.61 -1.37 11.32
C MET A 268 6.78 -2.26 11.71
N LEU A 269 7.27 -3.11 10.81
CA LEU A 269 8.32 -4.09 11.09
C LEU A 269 9.75 -3.52 11.17
N THR A 270 9.88 -2.18 11.15
CA THR A 270 11.17 -1.49 11.31
C THR A 270 11.25 -0.63 12.56
N ARG A 271 10.34 -0.78 13.53
CA ARG A 271 10.37 0.05 14.77
C ARG A 271 11.18 -0.60 15.89
N GLY A 272 11.22 -1.93 15.96
CA GLY A 272 11.96 -2.67 16.96
C GLY A 272 13.43 -2.83 16.61
N ARG A 273 14.31 -2.72 17.61
CA ARG A 273 15.76 -2.94 17.47
C ARG A 273 16.12 -4.42 17.52
N TYR A 274 15.48 -5.18 18.42
CA TYR A 274 15.79 -6.59 18.68
C TYR A 274 14.78 -7.53 18.06
N ALA A 275 13.50 -7.10 17.96
CA ALA A 275 12.46 -7.93 17.39
C ALA A 275 11.27 -7.11 16.89
N ASN A 276 10.76 -7.52 15.72
CA ASN A 276 9.51 -7.02 15.19
C ASN A 276 8.58 -8.21 14.91
N HIS A 277 7.38 -8.17 15.50
CA HIS A 277 6.36 -9.21 15.37
C HIS A 277 5.11 -8.65 14.69
N VAL A 278 4.54 -9.41 13.77
CA VAL A 278 3.23 -9.14 13.19
C VAL A 278 2.21 -10.17 13.67
N HIS A 279 1.08 -9.70 14.16
CA HIS A 279 -0.10 -10.48 14.53
C HIS A 279 -1.13 -10.24 13.43
N LEU A 280 -1.31 -11.24 12.57
CA LEU A 280 -2.09 -11.13 11.34
C LEU A 280 -3.48 -11.68 11.57
N GLU A 281 -4.48 -10.85 11.27
CA GLU A 281 -5.87 -11.28 11.26
C GLU A 281 -6.10 -12.22 10.08
N VAL A 282 -6.30 -13.48 10.38
CA VAL A 282 -6.78 -14.47 9.42
C VAL A 282 -8.22 -14.74 9.78
N VAL A 283 -9.15 -14.25 8.96
CA VAL A 283 -10.59 -14.49 9.18
C VAL A 283 -10.84 -15.98 9.01
N GLY A 284 -10.87 -16.71 10.10
CA GLY A 284 -11.37 -18.05 10.14
C GLY A 284 -12.89 -18.02 9.97
N ASP A 285 -13.41 -18.93 9.18
CA ASP A 285 -14.81 -19.13 8.83
C ASP A 285 -15.70 -19.42 10.07
N GLY A 286 -15.86 -18.43 10.93
CA GLY A 286 -16.62 -18.52 12.20
C GLY A 286 -17.97 -17.83 12.18
N ASP A 287 -18.30 -17.04 11.15
CA ASP A 287 -19.59 -16.38 11.05
C ASP A 287 -20.53 -17.15 10.11
N ALA A 288 -21.51 -17.84 10.70
CA ALA A 288 -22.57 -18.57 9.98
C ALA A 288 -23.45 -17.67 9.07
N HIS A 289 -23.22 -16.35 9.05
CA HIS A 289 -23.94 -15.36 8.25
C HIS A 289 -23.07 -14.72 7.16
N SER A 290 -21.79 -15.07 7.04
CA SER A 290 -20.98 -14.62 5.93
C SER A 290 -21.44 -15.31 4.64
N LEU A 291 -21.92 -14.50 3.68
CA LEU A 291 -22.23 -14.97 2.33
C LEU A 291 -21.00 -15.72 1.79
N ILE A 292 -21.20 -17.00 1.46
CA ILE A 292 -20.17 -17.87 0.87
C ILE A 292 -19.72 -17.19 -0.45
N ARG A 293 -18.59 -16.50 -0.38
CA ARG A 293 -17.88 -16.08 -1.60
C ARG A 293 -17.08 -17.29 -2.11
N PRO A 294 -16.91 -17.46 -3.44
CA PRO A 294 -16.09 -18.55 -3.99
C PRO A 294 -14.67 -18.61 -3.41
N GLU A 295 -14.14 -17.49 -2.95
CA GLU A 295 -12.84 -17.33 -2.25
C GLU A 295 -12.84 -17.94 -0.83
N ALA A 296 -14.00 -18.22 -0.23
CA ALA A 296 -14.12 -18.82 1.09
C ALA A 296 -13.95 -20.35 1.11
N ILE A 297 -13.80 -20.99 -0.05
CA ILE A 297 -13.60 -22.44 -0.15
C ILE A 297 -12.20 -22.83 0.32
N ILE A 298 -11.21 -21.94 0.16
CA ILE A 298 -9.85 -22.08 0.70
C ILE A 298 -9.50 -20.73 1.34
N PRO A 299 -9.58 -20.60 2.67
CA PRO A 299 -9.20 -19.37 3.33
C PRO A 299 -7.72 -19.06 3.04
N PRO A 300 -7.35 -17.79 2.81
CA PRO A 300 -5.98 -17.40 2.55
C PRO A 300 -5.10 -17.76 3.76
N THR A 301 -3.91 -18.26 3.47
CA THR A 301 -2.89 -18.50 4.50
C THR A 301 -2.27 -17.17 4.95
N ALA A 302 -1.54 -17.19 6.08
CA ALA A 302 -0.78 -16.03 6.53
C ALA A 302 0.20 -15.53 5.44
N THR A 303 0.84 -16.47 4.72
CA THR A 303 1.74 -16.16 3.61
C THR A 303 1.01 -15.45 2.47
N ASP A 304 -0.15 -15.96 2.04
CA ASP A 304 -0.95 -15.35 0.97
C ASP A 304 -1.35 -13.90 1.33
N LEU A 305 -1.73 -13.66 2.59
CA LEU A 305 -2.10 -12.33 3.06
C LEU A 305 -0.90 -11.38 3.10
N LEU A 306 0.25 -11.84 3.61
CA LEU A 306 1.48 -11.05 3.63
C LEU A 306 1.99 -10.75 2.21
N GLU A 307 1.92 -11.70 1.28
CA GLU A 307 2.25 -11.47 -0.13
C GLU A 307 1.31 -10.44 -0.78
N ARG A 308 0.01 -10.49 -0.46
CA ARG A 308 -0.95 -9.47 -0.92
C ARG A 308 -0.64 -8.08 -0.35
N ILE A 309 -0.23 -7.99 0.91
CA ILE A 309 0.22 -6.73 1.52
C ILE A 309 1.48 -6.22 0.80
N LEU A 310 2.46 -7.09 0.54
CA LEU A 310 3.69 -6.71 -0.17
C LEU A 310 3.43 -6.25 -1.61
N ALA A 311 2.47 -6.87 -2.29
CA ALA A 311 2.08 -6.50 -3.64
C ALA A 311 1.31 -5.17 -3.69
N ARG A 312 0.74 -4.71 -2.56
CA ARG A 312 -0.03 -3.47 -2.49
C ARG A 312 0.91 -2.30 -2.22
N ASP A 313 1.30 -1.62 -3.29
CA ASP A 313 2.04 -0.35 -3.19
C ASP A 313 1.07 0.80 -2.90
N GLU A 314 1.37 1.63 -1.91
CA GLU A 314 0.66 2.88 -1.66
C GLU A 314 1.17 3.91 -2.67
N ASP A 315 0.52 3.92 -3.84
CA ASP A 315 0.99 4.67 -5.00
C ASP A 315 0.61 6.17 -4.89
N ASN A 316 1.26 6.88 -3.98
CA ASN A 316 1.28 8.34 -4.01
C ASN A 316 2.27 8.81 -5.08
N THR A 317 1.94 8.50 -6.35
CA THR A 317 2.69 9.01 -7.48
C THR A 317 2.46 10.52 -7.61
N SER A 318 3.54 11.27 -7.83
CA SER A 318 3.42 12.70 -8.16
C SER A 318 2.63 12.86 -9.46
N ALA A 319 1.97 14.02 -9.64
CA ALA A 319 1.30 14.34 -10.89
C ALA A 319 2.25 14.23 -12.11
N THR A 320 3.51 14.58 -11.91
CA THR A 320 4.57 14.46 -12.94
C THR A 320 4.87 13.00 -13.29
N THR A 321 4.97 12.12 -12.28
CA THR A 321 5.16 10.67 -12.51
C THR A 321 3.94 10.08 -13.20
N THR A 322 2.72 10.42 -12.75
CA THR A 322 1.48 9.96 -13.40
C THR A 322 1.43 10.41 -14.88
N ALA A 323 1.72 11.67 -15.16
CA ALA A 323 1.75 12.17 -16.52
C ALA A 323 2.80 11.44 -17.38
N ARG A 324 3.98 11.15 -16.82
CA ARG A 324 5.06 10.41 -17.49
C ARG A 324 4.66 8.96 -17.78
N THR A 325 4.06 8.29 -16.82
CA THR A 325 3.54 6.90 -16.96
C THR A 325 2.45 6.84 -18.03
N LEU A 326 1.52 7.80 -18.03
CA LEU A 326 0.48 7.91 -19.06
C LEU A 326 1.04 8.26 -20.45
N ALA A 327 2.16 8.96 -20.53
CA ALA A 327 2.82 9.30 -21.78
C ALA A 327 3.72 8.17 -22.33
N ASP A 328 4.10 7.19 -21.49
CA ASP A 328 4.97 6.09 -21.90
C ASP A 328 4.24 5.17 -22.90
N PRO A 329 4.75 4.99 -24.12
CA PRO A 329 4.15 4.10 -25.10
C PRO A 329 4.03 2.64 -24.63
N ALA A 330 4.95 2.16 -23.80
CA ALA A 330 4.93 0.80 -23.27
C ALA A 330 3.69 0.55 -22.39
N ASN A 331 3.29 1.53 -21.58
CA ASN A 331 2.09 1.44 -20.75
C ASN A 331 0.78 1.60 -21.54
N ARG A 332 0.86 2.05 -22.80
CA ARG A 332 -0.28 2.27 -23.72
C ARG A 332 -0.48 1.10 -24.67
N LEU A 333 0.33 0.04 -24.58
CA LEU A 333 0.25 -1.08 -25.51
C LEU A 333 -1.14 -1.73 -25.51
N ALA A 334 -1.73 -1.94 -24.35
CA ALA A 334 -3.08 -2.51 -24.22
C ALA A 334 -4.13 -1.66 -24.93
N ASP A 335 -4.09 -0.34 -24.77
CA ASP A 335 -5.00 0.60 -25.42
C ASP A 335 -4.77 0.62 -26.94
N ALA A 336 -3.50 0.55 -27.40
CA ALA A 336 -3.17 0.49 -28.81
C ALA A 336 -3.67 -0.80 -29.45
N VAL A 337 -3.55 -1.93 -28.74
CA VAL A 337 -4.09 -3.23 -29.15
C VAL A 337 -5.60 -3.22 -29.27
N ALA A 338 -6.28 -2.66 -28.23
CA ALA A 338 -7.74 -2.55 -28.23
C ALA A 338 -8.23 -1.70 -29.43
N ARG A 339 -7.61 -0.54 -29.66
CA ARG A 339 -7.95 0.33 -30.82
C ARG A 339 -7.67 -0.34 -32.16
N TYR A 340 -6.55 -1.05 -32.29
CA TYR A 340 -6.23 -1.77 -33.51
C TYR A 340 -7.27 -2.88 -33.79
N SER A 341 -7.64 -3.65 -32.76
CA SER A 341 -8.61 -4.73 -32.89
C SER A 341 -10.01 -4.19 -33.22
N ASP A 342 -10.42 -3.09 -32.60
CA ASP A 342 -11.69 -2.42 -32.83
C ASP A 342 -11.76 -1.85 -34.28
N ALA A 343 -10.74 -1.11 -34.69
CA ALA A 343 -10.67 -0.55 -36.05
C ALA A 343 -10.66 -1.64 -37.11
N LEU A 344 -9.93 -2.75 -36.88
CA LEU A 344 -9.87 -3.88 -37.79
C LEU A 344 -11.23 -4.58 -37.91
N GLY A 345 -11.91 -4.77 -36.76
CA GLY A 345 -13.27 -5.34 -36.72
C GLY A 345 -14.28 -4.45 -37.46
N TYR A 346 -14.25 -3.14 -37.21
CA TYR A 346 -15.11 -2.18 -37.88
C TYR A 346 -14.90 -2.17 -39.38
N ALA A 347 -13.66 -2.08 -39.85
CA ALA A 347 -13.34 -2.11 -41.27
C ALA A 347 -13.78 -3.41 -41.94
N ALA A 348 -13.62 -4.55 -41.27
CA ALA A 348 -14.12 -5.83 -41.75
C ALA A 348 -15.64 -5.84 -41.91
N GLU A 349 -16.38 -5.31 -40.93
CA GLU A 349 -17.83 -5.21 -40.97
C GLU A 349 -18.32 -4.32 -42.11
N GLN A 350 -17.72 -3.15 -42.27
CA GLN A 350 -18.07 -2.24 -43.37
C GLN A 350 -17.80 -2.85 -44.75
N THR A 351 -16.68 -3.59 -44.89
CA THR A 351 -16.32 -4.20 -46.18
C THR A 351 -17.20 -5.40 -46.51
N THR A 352 -17.66 -6.16 -45.50
CA THR A 352 -18.51 -7.35 -45.72
C THR A 352 -19.99 -7.01 -45.90
N GLY A 353 -20.42 -5.87 -45.39
CA GLY A 353 -21.79 -5.36 -45.52
C GLY A 353 -22.80 -6.00 -44.56
N ALA A 354 -23.88 -5.25 -44.28
CA ALA A 354 -24.89 -5.60 -43.28
C ALA A 354 -25.61 -6.92 -43.58
N ASP A 355 -25.84 -7.24 -44.85
CA ASP A 355 -26.53 -8.48 -45.26
C ASP A 355 -25.73 -9.75 -44.90
N LEU A 356 -24.40 -9.69 -44.98
CA LEU A 356 -23.55 -10.82 -44.59
C LEU A 356 -23.51 -10.95 -43.07
N VAL A 357 -23.42 -9.83 -42.35
CA VAL A 357 -23.45 -9.81 -40.89
C VAL A 357 -24.73 -10.47 -40.36
N GLN A 358 -25.88 -10.05 -40.88
CA GLN A 358 -27.18 -10.62 -40.46
C GLN A 358 -27.28 -12.12 -40.75
N ARG A 359 -26.82 -12.56 -41.94
CA ARG A 359 -26.80 -14.00 -42.28
C ARG A 359 -25.86 -14.79 -41.39
N LEU A 360 -24.73 -14.20 -40.99
CA LEU A 360 -23.76 -14.83 -40.11
C LEU A 360 -24.36 -15.03 -38.70
N GLU A 361 -25.01 -14.00 -38.16
CA GLU A 361 -25.64 -14.04 -36.83
C GLU A 361 -26.79 -15.08 -36.83
N GLN A 362 -27.62 -15.09 -37.84
CA GLN A 362 -28.67 -16.09 -37.99
C GLN A 362 -28.11 -17.51 -38.11
N ALA A 363 -27.09 -17.72 -38.95
CA ALA A 363 -26.45 -19.03 -39.11
C ALA A 363 -25.75 -19.48 -37.81
N ALA A 364 -25.18 -18.58 -37.05
CA ALA A 364 -24.57 -18.89 -35.78
C ALA A 364 -25.58 -19.41 -34.75
N ASP A 365 -26.76 -18.80 -34.65
CA ASP A 365 -27.83 -19.23 -33.76
C ASP A 365 -28.46 -20.56 -34.23
N GLU A 366 -28.58 -20.77 -35.55
CA GLU A 366 -29.04 -22.03 -36.11
C GLU A 366 -28.08 -23.21 -35.89
N LEU A 367 -26.76 -22.93 -35.90
CA LEU A 367 -25.74 -23.98 -35.70
C LEU A 367 -25.55 -24.33 -34.22
N VAL A 368 -25.61 -23.34 -33.36
CA VAL A 368 -25.50 -23.47 -31.89
C VAL A 368 -26.47 -22.51 -31.27
N ALA A 369 -27.58 -23.02 -30.73
CA ALA A 369 -28.64 -22.20 -30.13
C ALA A 369 -28.08 -21.29 -29.01
N GLY A 370 -28.34 -19.99 -29.11
CA GLY A 370 -27.86 -18.97 -28.16
C GLY A 370 -26.38 -18.58 -28.30
N LEU A 371 -25.71 -18.98 -29.38
CA LEU A 371 -24.29 -18.61 -29.62
C LEU A 371 -24.08 -17.09 -29.68
N PRO A 372 -24.98 -16.28 -30.28
CA PRO A 372 -24.85 -14.81 -30.27
C PRO A 372 -24.94 -14.17 -28.89
N ASP A 373 -25.52 -14.88 -27.90
CA ASP A 373 -25.64 -14.41 -26.52
C ASP A 373 -24.44 -14.84 -25.65
N ALA A 374 -23.50 -15.62 -26.17
CA ALA A 374 -22.33 -16.08 -25.44
C ALA A 374 -21.36 -14.93 -25.12
N PRO A 375 -20.69 -14.92 -23.96
CA PRO A 375 -19.80 -13.83 -23.54
C PRO A 375 -18.68 -13.52 -24.55
N ALA A 376 -18.11 -14.53 -25.20
CA ALA A 376 -17.05 -14.37 -26.20
C ALA A 376 -17.58 -14.15 -27.63
N TRP A 377 -18.88 -14.06 -27.84
CA TRP A 377 -19.47 -13.84 -29.17
C TRP A 377 -18.89 -12.60 -29.90
N PRO A 378 -18.71 -11.44 -29.29
CA PRO A 378 -18.13 -10.28 -29.98
C PRO A 378 -16.75 -10.57 -30.58
N THR A 379 -15.93 -11.35 -29.91
CA THR A 379 -14.60 -11.76 -30.38
C THR A 379 -14.70 -12.75 -31.53
N LEU A 380 -15.52 -13.77 -31.39
CA LEU A 380 -15.76 -14.76 -32.45
C LEU A 380 -16.35 -14.09 -33.71
N ARG A 381 -17.34 -13.19 -33.54
CA ARG A 381 -17.94 -12.43 -34.63
C ARG A 381 -16.90 -11.61 -35.39
N ALA A 382 -16.09 -10.84 -34.67
CA ALA A 382 -15.01 -10.06 -35.29
C ALA A 382 -14.03 -10.95 -36.08
N HIS A 383 -13.69 -12.11 -35.54
CA HIS A 383 -12.83 -13.08 -36.23
C HIS A 383 -13.46 -13.64 -37.52
N LEU A 384 -14.75 -14.01 -37.49
CA LEU A 384 -15.50 -14.46 -38.64
C LEU A 384 -15.60 -13.38 -39.74
N LEU A 385 -15.76 -12.10 -39.36
CA LEU A 385 -15.76 -10.99 -40.32
C LEU A 385 -14.38 -10.78 -40.98
N LEU A 386 -13.31 -10.98 -40.23
CA LEU A 386 -11.94 -10.98 -40.81
C LEU A 386 -11.72 -12.11 -41.78
N ILE A 387 -12.28 -13.29 -41.53
CA ILE A 387 -12.30 -14.44 -42.45
C ILE A 387 -13.04 -14.04 -43.74
N ALA A 388 -14.21 -13.42 -43.59
CA ALA A 388 -15.00 -12.91 -44.72
C ALA A 388 -14.25 -11.88 -45.54
N ALA A 389 -13.63 -10.87 -44.86
CA ALA A 389 -12.81 -9.86 -45.51
C ALA A 389 -11.59 -10.45 -46.22
N SER A 390 -11.15 -11.62 -45.81
CA SER A 390 -10.09 -12.40 -46.49
C SER A 390 -10.56 -13.19 -47.74
N GLY A 391 -11.85 -13.11 -48.07
CA GLY A 391 -12.44 -13.81 -49.20
C GLY A 391 -12.87 -15.25 -48.91
N THR A 392 -12.92 -15.64 -47.64
CA THR A 392 -13.39 -16.98 -47.22
C THR A 392 -14.81 -16.88 -46.67
N ASP A 393 -15.66 -17.85 -46.96
CA ASP A 393 -17.03 -17.89 -46.44
C ASP A 393 -17.03 -18.13 -44.91
N PRO A 394 -17.48 -17.16 -44.10
CA PRO A 394 -17.44 -17.24 -42.64
C PRO A 394 -18.45 -18.24 -42.08
N VAL A 395 -19.60 -18.45 -42.76
CA VAL A 395 -20.62 -19.43 -42.34
C VAL A 395 -20.08 -20.85 -42.51
N ARG A 396 -19.41 -21.07 -43.60
CA ARG A 396 -18.74 -22.37 -43.87
C ARG A 396 -17.64 -22.62 -42.81
N ALA A 397 -16.78 -21.63 -42.54
CA ALA A 397 -15.72 -21.75 -41.54
C ALA A 397 -16.30 -22.04 -40.14
N LEU A 398 -17.36 -21.36 -39.75
CA LEU A 398 -18.06 -21.62 -38.50
C LEU A 398 -18.65 -23.03 -38.44
N THR A 399 -19.29 -23.49 -39.54
CA THR A 399 -19.86 -24.83 -39.62
C THR A 399 -18.80 -25.90 -39.45
N GLU A 400 -17.66 -25.75 -40.12
CA GLU A 400 -16.52 -26.70 -40.00
C GLU A 400 -15.96 -26.70 -38.57
N ALA A 401 -15.85 -25.55 -37.91
CA ALA A 401 -15.41 -25.43 -36.51
C ALA A 401 -16.38 -26.09 -35.51
N VAL A 402 -17.69 -25.95 -35.72
CA VAL A 402 -18.73 -26.60 -34.91
C VAL A 402 -18.67 -28.12 -35.07
N GLN A 403 -18.51 -28.62 -36.31
CA GLN A 403 -18.48 -30.05 -36.61
C GLN A 403 -17.18 -30.74 -36.18
N ALA A 404 -16.09 -30.01 -35.99
CA ALA A 404 -14.78 -30.57 -35.67
C ALA A 404 -14.75 -31.35 -34.35
N ARG A 405 -15.55 -30.93 -33.36
CA ARG A 405 -15.61 -31.59 -32.05
C ARG A 405 -16.87 -31.13 -31.31
N GLU A 406 -17.32 -31.94 -30.34
CA GLU A 406 -18.47 -31.59 -29.48
C GLU A 406 -18.26 -30.28 -28.70
N LEU A 407 -19.35 -29.58 -28.36
CA LEU A 407 -19.37 -28.30 -27.66
C LEU A 407 -20.15 -28.37 -26.34
N GLY A 408 -20.79 -29.49 -26.02
CA GLY A 408 -21.68 -29.59 -24.87
C GLY A 408 -21.00 -29.46 -23.51
N SER A 409 -19.69 -29.59 -23.45
CA SER A 409 -18.89 -29.39 -22.23
C SER A 409 -18.26 -28.00 -22.14
N ALA A 410 -18.48 -27.13 -23.13
CA ALA A 410 -17.86 -25.81 -23.17
C ALA A 410 -18.62 -24.84 -22.24
N ALA A 411 -17.91 -24.18 -21.32
CA ALA A 411 -18.46 -23.12 -20.49
C ALA A 411 -18.83 -21.87 -21.32
N ASP A 412 -18.06 -21.58 -22.36
CA ASP A 412 -18.33 -20.55 -23.37
C ASP A 412 -18.07 -21.15 -24.77
N PRO A 413 -19.12 -21.53 -25.52
CA PRO A 413 -18.96 -22.12 -26.84
C PRO A 413 -18.34 -21.15 -27.85
N ALA A 414 -18.57 -19.84 -27.74
CA ALA A 414 -17.98 -18.86 -28.65
C ALA A 414 -16.46 -18.78 -28.50
N ALA A 415 -15.94 -18.83 -27.27
CA ALA A 415 -14.51 -18.85 -27.01
C ALA A 415 -13.82 -20.10 -27.60
N VAL A 416 -14.49 -21.25 -27.46
CA VAL A 416 -13.97 -22.51 -28.04
C VAL A 416 -13.95 -22.48 -29.57
N LEU A 417 -14.99 -21.93 -30.19
CA LEU A 417 -15.07 -21.80 -31.65
C LEU A 417 -14.06 -20.78 -32.18
N ASP A 418 -13.85 -19.65 -31.48
CA ASP A 418 -12.82 -18.68 -31.85
C ASP A 418 -11.43 -19.34 -31.88
N TRP A 419 -11.09 -20.12 -30.85
CA TRP A 419 -9.83 -20.87 -30.80
C TRP A 419 -9.71 -21.89 -31.93
N ARG A 420 -10.79 -22.58 -32.29
CA ARG A 420 -10.77 -23.58 -33.41
C ARG A 420 -10.58 -22.94 -34.78
N LEU A 421 -11.01 -21.72 -34.97
CA LEU A 421 -10.85 -20.98 -36.23
C LEU A 421 -9.42 -20.43 -36.41
N GLU A 422 -8.62 -20.34 -35.36
CA GLU A 422 -7.29 -19.77 -35.38
C GLU A 422 -6.34 -20.41 -36.44
N PRO A 423 -6.30 -21.72 -36.64
CA PRO A 423 -5.51 -22.34 -37.71
C PRO A 423 -5.98 -22.04 -39.12
N ALA A 424 -7.28 -21.81 -39.29
CA ALA A 424 -7.89 -21.58 -40.62
C ALA A 424 -7.67 -20.17 -41.16
N THR A 425 -7.35 -19.23 -40.29
CA THR A 425 -7.25 -17.80 -40.66
C THR A 425 -5.89 -17.38 -41.16
N GLY A 426 -4.87 -18.25 -41.10
CA GLY A 426 -3.51 -17.88 -41.48
C GLY A 426 -2.97 -16.67 -40.70
N ARG A 427 -3.38 -16.48 -39.44
CA ARG A 427 -2.92 -15.39 -38.57
C ARG A 427 -1.40 -15.25 -38.60
N ASN A 428 -0.67 -16.36 -38.79
CA ASN A 428 0.79 -16.39 -38.80
C ASN A 428 1.42 -16.18 -40.17
N THR A 429 0.66 -15.99 -41.24
CA THR A 429 1.17 -15.94 -42.65
C THR A 429 1.19 -14.54 -43.23
N ARG A 430 0.66 -13.52 -42.53
CA ARG A 430 0.56 -12.14 -43.01
C ARG A 430 1.39 -11.21 -42.15
N PRO A 431 1.87 -10.07 -42.69
CA PRO A 431 2.47 -9.03 -41.86
C PRO A 431 1.52 -8.59 -40.76
N GLN A 432 1.98 -8.68 -39.51
CA GLN A 432 1.21 -8.34 -38.33
C GLN A 432 2.05 -7.48 -37.39
N PRO A 433 1.44 -6.53 -36.65
CA PRO A 433 2.19 -5.64 -35.78
C PRO A 433 2.84 -6.39 -34.60
N LEU A 434 2.19 -7.47 -34.12
CA LEU A 434 2.70 -8.34 -33.07
C LEU A 434 2.35 -9.80 -33.39
N PRO A 435 3.16 -10.79 -32.95
CA PRO A 435 2.96 -12.21 -33.29
C PRO A 435 1.59 -12.80 -32.91
N TRP A 436 0.90 -12.19 -31.95
CA TRP A 436 -0.40 -12.64 -31.44
C TRP A 436 -1.58 -11.76 -31.86
N LEU A 437 -1.34 -10.68 -32.64
CA LEU A 437 -2.40 -9.86 -33.23
C LEU A 437 -2.74 -10.36 -34.63
N PRO A 438 -4.01 -10.27 -35.06
CA PRO A 438 -4.37 -10.62 -36.43
C PRO A 438 -3.68 -9.66 -37.42
N GLY A 439 -3.19 -10.22 -38.51
CA GLY A 439 -2.63 -9.42 -39.61
C GLY A 439 -3.73 -8.68 -40.38
N LEU A 440 -3.36 -7.57 -41.04
CA LEU A 440 -4.27 -6.80 -41.87
C LEU A 440 -4.58 -7.55 -43.17
N PRO A 441 -5.84 -7.94 -43.43
CA PRO A 441 -6.25 -8.49 -44.74
C PRO A 441 -5.93 -7.51 -45.87
N THR A 442 -5.49 -8.03 -47.02
CA THR A 442 -5.16 -7.19 -48.19
C THR A 442 -6.34 -6.37 -48.70
N SER A 443 -7.55 -6.91 -48.52
CA SER A 443 -8.81 -6.20 -48.85
C SER A 443 -9.07 -4.96 -48.01
N LEU A 444 -8.51 -4.93 -46.79
CA LEU A 444 -8.66 -3.82 -45.86
C LEU A 444 -7.47 -2.86 -45.86
N ALA A 445 -6.39 -3.16 -46.62
CA ALA A 445 -5.17 -2.36 -46.67
C ALA A 445 -5.37 -0.92 -47.22
N HIS A 446 -6.48 -0.67 -47.86
CA HIS A 446 -6.82 0.62 -48.46
C HIS A 446 -8.15 1.19 -47.93
N HIS A 447 -8.64 0.68 -46.80
CA HIS A 447 -9.81 1.24 -46.13
C HIS A 447 -9.42 2.63 -45.56
N HIS A 448 -10.25 3.63 -45.80
CA HIS A 448 -9.90 5.04 -45.49
C HIS A 448 -10.22 5.44 -44.05
N ASP A 449 -10.93 4.61 -43.30
CA ASP A 449 -11.23 4.80 -41.90
C ASP A 449 -10.33 3.88 -41.04
#